data_6f69f80af13ce2be965b9d93ef734ac8
#
_entry.id   6f69f80af13ce2be965b9d93ef734ac8
#
_cell.length_a   1.000
_cell.length_b   1.000
_cell.length_c   1.000
_cell.angle_alpha   90.00
_cell.angle_beta   90.00
_cell.angle_gamma   90.00
#
_symmetry.space_group_name_H-M   'P 1'
#
loop_
_entity.id
_entity.type
_entity.pdbx_description
1 polymer ?
#
loop_
_entity_poly.entity_id
_entity_poly.type
_entity_poly.pdbx_seq_one_letter_code
_entity_poly.pdbx_strand_id
1 'polypeptide(L)'
;MAIAKYWSPFGFLALIPLGYWLGGLWTFLLLGALPLALAGGDWLLGAEPPHASDTAPFGHRLLPWIYIPLQLIELVWAGGIVARPSTDLLTAIGLTLSTALATGVFGFLAAHEMVHSRHTPERIWGLVMLAGVLDMQFAISHVAGHHRRPATFEDPATARRGESLYAFWLRSVAGRAAEAWAFETQRLARRGRAPVGPGNRLLAFAAIEIALVFAVCFAGWRALGFFVAQAALAIVLLESFNYVAHYGLVRRRRLDGRLEPLGPKHSWNSVRRVNNASLFNMGRHADHHRFSARPYNELEVLAGGAQLPCGYAGVILMALIPPLWRRVMDPRVDAVMADVGMPDAAVDDPQAIHRRDAAAA
;
A
#
# COMPACT_ATOMS: atom_id res chain seq x y z
N MET A 1 -2.97 18.41 20.85
CA MET A 1 -2.03 18.59 19.70
C MET A 1 -1.73 17.26 18.96
N ALA A 2 -1.68 16.11 19.61
CA ALA A 2 -1.27 14.85 18.97
C ALA A 2 -2.12 14.43 17.75
N ILE A 3 -3.44 14.55 17.80
CA ILE A 3 -4.33 14.16 16.71
C ILE A 3 -4.27 15.12 15.49
N ALA A 4 -3.97 16.40 15.71
CA ALA A 4 -4.00 17.43 14.66
C ALA A 4 -3.05 17.14 13.49
N LYS A 5 -1.92 16.49 13.75
CA LYS A 5 -0.95 16.13 12.70
C LYS A 5 -1.49 15.14 11.67
N TYR A 6 -2.48 14.32 12.03
CA TYR A 6 -3.08 13.30 11.14
C TYR A 6 -4.27 13.82 10.32
N TRP A 7 -4.57 15.14 10.37
CA TRP A 7 -5.64 15.75 9.58
C TRP A 7 -5.20 16.13 8.15
N SER A 8 -3.90 16.09 7.85
CA SER A 8 -3.38 16.45 6.54
C SER A 8 -4.02 15.67 5.36
N PRO A 9 -4.37 14.37 5.45
CA PRO A 9 -5.10 13.67 4.39
C PRO A 9 -6.41 14.35 3.97
N PHE A 10 -7.14 14.94 4.92
CA PHE A 10 -8.38 15.67 4.63
C PHE A 10 -8.12 16.97 3.87
N GLY A 11 -7.04 17.68 4.24
CA GLY A 11 -6.60 18.86 3.51
C GLY A 11 -6.19 18.52 2.07
N PHE A 12 -5.46 17.42 1.86
CA PHE A 12 -5.10 16.95 0.54
C PHE A 12 -6.31 16.52 -0.29
N LEU A 13 -7.28 15.83 0.32
CA LEU A 13 -8.53 15.46 -0.36
C LEU A 13 -9.29 16.70 -0.85
N ALA A 14 -9.34 17.76 -0.05
CA ALA A 14 -10.00 19.01 -0.40
C ALA A 14 -9.34 19.76 -1.57
N LEU A 15 -8.08 19.45 -1.91
CA LEU A 15 -7.41 20.04 -3.08
C LEU A 15 -8.01 19.56 -4.41
N ILE A 16 -8.70 18.42 -4.44
CA ILE A 16 -9.32 17.92 -5.68
C ILE A 16 -10.50 18.82 -6.11
N PRO A 17 -11.53 19.02 -5.28
CA PRO A 17 -12.62 19.94 -5.65
C PRO A 17 -12.13 21.40 -5.79
N LEU A 18 -11.15 21.84 -5.01
CA LEU A 18 -10.54 23.16 -5.18
C LEU A 18 -9.88 23.28 -6.55
N GLY A 19 -9.07 22.32 -6.97
CA GLY A 19 -8.43 22.31 -8.27
C GLY A 19 -9.44 22.29 -9.43
N TYR A 20 -10.52 21.53 -9.29
CA TYR A 20 -11.60 21.53 -10.27
C TYR A 20 -12.30 22.92 -10.34
N TRP A 21 -12.56 23.56 -9.22
CA TRP A 21 -13.16 24.89 -9.17
C TRP A 21 -12.27 25.96 -9.81
N LEU A 22 -10.93 25.86 -9.66
CA LEU A 22 -9.96 26.75 -10.31
C LEU A 22 -9.84 26.49 -11.81
N GLY A 23 -10.13 25.27 -12.27
CA GLY A 23 -10.16 24.87 -13.67
C GLY A 23 -8.80 24.62 -14.32
N GLY A 24 -8.81 24.06 -15.54
CA GLY A 24 -7.63 23.83 -16.35
C GLY A 24 -6.57 22.96 -15.64
N LEU A 25 -5.32 23.41 -15.65
CA LEU A 25 -4.20 22.70 -15.02
C LEU A 25 -4.32 22.55 -13.49
N TRP A 26 -5.16 23.35 -12.84
CA TRP A 26 -5.37 23.20 -11.39
C TRP A 26 -6.04 21.90 -11.00
N THR A 27 -6.68 21.17 -11.93
CA THR A 27 -7.18 19.82 -11.66
C THR A 27 -6.08 18.82 -11.28
N PHE A 28 -4.80 19.14 -11.54
CA PHE A 28 -3.61 18.39 -11.13
C PHE A 28 -3.00 18.90 -9.81
N LEU A 29 -3.67 19.82 -9.11
CA LEU A 29 -3.14 20.49 -7.91
C LEU A 29 -2.62 19.49 -6.86
N LEU A 30 -3.34 18.40 -6.61
CA LEU A 30 -2.93 17.39 -5.64
C LEU A 30 -1.63 16.68 -6.05
N LEU A 31 -1.43 16.42 -7.35
CA LEU A 31 -0.21 15.74 -7.85
C LEU A 31 1.06 16.56 -7.59
N GLY A 32 0.96 17.88 -7.69
CA GLY A 32 2.08 18.77 -7.38
C GLY A 32 2.21 19.06 -5.87
N ALA A 33 1.08 19.35 -5.22
CA ALA A 33 1.05 19.78 -3.82
C ALA A 33 1.50 18.66 -2.85
N LEU A 34 1.06 17.40 -3.07
CA LEU A 34 1.37 16.31 -2.16
C LEU A 34 2.87 16.03 -2.03
N PRO A 35 3.61 15.73 -3.13
CA PRO A 35 5.04 15.45 -3.00
C PRO A 35 5.83 16.68 -2.50
N LEU A 36 5.46 17.90 -2.92
CA LEU A 36 6.10 19.13 -2.45
C LEU A 36 5.86 19.36 -0.95
N ALA A 37 4.63 19.18 -0.47
CA ALA A 37 4.30 19.35 0.94
C ALA A 37 4.99 18.29 1.81
N LEU A 38 5.04 17.03 1.37
CA LEU A 38 5.71 15.96 2.11
C LEU A 38 7.22 16.17 2.13
N ALA A 39 7.85 16.44 0.98
CA ALA A 39 9.30 16.64 0.90
C ALA A 39 9.74 17.94 1.59
N GLY A 40 9.05 19.05 1.31
CA GLY A 40 9.34 20.36 1.92
C GLY A 40 9.08 20.36 3.42
N GLY A 41 7.97 19.76 3.84
CA GLY A 41 7.63 19.63 5.25
C GLY A 41 8.67 18.78 6.02
N ASP A 42 9.13 17.67 5.44
CA ASP A 42 10.18 16.84 6.05
C ASP A 42 11.54 17.54 6.08
N TRP A 43 11.84 18.38 5.08
CA TRP A 43 13.04 19.20 5.08
C TRP A 43 13.01 20.24 6.20
N LEU A 44 11.84 20.86 6.44
CA LEU A 44 11.66 21.89 7.47
C LEU A 44 11.58 21.31 8.89
N LEU A 45 10.82 20.21 9.08
CA LEU A 45 10.51 19.67 10.42
C LEU A 45 11.38 18.46 10.80
N GLY A 46 12.16 17.93 9.87
CA GLY A 46 13.15 16.89 10.11
C GLY A 46 12.59 15.54 10.51
N ALA A 47 13.37 14.82 11.31
CA ALA A 47 13.05 13.47 11.78
C ALA A 47 12.27 13.47 13.11
N GLU A 48 11.53 12.41 13.35
CA GLU A 48 10.94 12.12 14.66
C GLU A 48 11.99 11.51 15.60
N PRO A 49 11.89 11.79 16.92
CA PRO A 49 12.75 11.12 17.89
C PRO A 49 12.43 9.60 17.96
N PRO A 50 13.40 8.78 18.40
CA PRO A 50 13.15 7.37 18.72
C PRO A 50 12.02 7.22 19.75
N HIS A 51 11.27 6.11 19.65
CA HIS A 51 10.16 5.79 20.55
C HIS A 51 9.03 6.83 20.61
N ALA A 52 8.93 7.70 19.60
CA ALA A 52 7.79 8.58 19.47
C ALA A 52 6.52 7.76 19.20
N SER A 53 5.56 7.77 20.11
CA SER A 53 4.22 7.21 19.92
C SER A 53 3.19 8.18 20.51
N ASP A 54 1.95 8.12 20.03
CA ASP A 54 0.85 8.94 20.53
C ASP A 54 -0.14 8.05 21.27
N THR A 55 -0.29 8.24 22.55
CA THR A 55 -1.14 7.41 23.43
C THR A 55 -2.60 7.84 23.54
N ALA A 56 -3.10 8.74 22.69
CA ALA A 56 -4.47 9.25 22.76
C ALA A 56 -5.47 8.27 22.11
N PRO A 57 -6.38 7.63 22.86
CA PRO A 57 -7.00 6.40 22.40
C PRO A 57 -8.20 6.55 21.47
N PHE A 58 -9.05 7.57 21.58
CA PHE A 58 -10.35 7.56 20.88
C PHE A 58 -10.36 8.38 19.58
N GLY A 59 -9.80 9.57 19.58
CA GLY A 59 -9.88 10.47 18.43
C GLY A 59 -9.16 9.94 17.17
N HIS A 60 -8.08 9.18 17.34
CA HIS A 60 -7.31 8.61 16.23
C HIS A 60 -8.10 7.56 15.44
N ARG A 61 -8.90 6.73 16.11
CA ARG A 61 -9.74 5.72 15.45
C ARG A 61 -10.83 6.35 14.56
N LEU A 62 -11.28 7.58 14.87
CA LEU A 62 -12.29 8.28 14.08
C LEU A 62 -11.76 8.75 12.72
N LEU A 63 -10.45 9.02 12.58
CA LEU A 63 -9.92 9.59 11.34
C LEU A 63 -10.15 8.67 10.13
N PRO A 64 -9.77 7.37 10.13
CA PRO A 64 -10.11 6.47 9.03
C PRO A 64 -11.64 6.33 8.83
N TRP A 65 -12.44 6.33 9.91
CA TRP A 65 -13.89 6.27 9.84
C TRP A 65 -14.50 7.45 9.08
N ILE A 66 -13.97 8.66 9.29
CA ILE A 66 -14.44 9.88 8.64
C ILE A 66 -13.83 10.00 7.23
N TYR A 67 -12.57 9.58 7.05
CA TYR A 67 -11.87 9.71 5.77
C TYR A 67 -12.53 8.87 4.67
N ILE A 68 -12.87 7.62 4.96
CA ILE A 68 -13.43 6.68 3.97
C ILE A 68 -14.70 7.23 3.30
N PRO A 69 -15.76 7.67 4.02
CA PRO A 69 -16.94 8.20 3.35
C PRO A 69 -16.68 9.49 2.56
N LEU A 70 -15.79 10.36 3.04
CA LEU A 70 -15.42 11.56 2.30
C LEU A 70 -14.68 11.21 0.98
N GLN A 71 -13.78 10.23 1.02
CA GLN A 71 -13.12 9.73 -0.19
C GLN A 71 -14.11 9.09 -1.16
N LEU A 72 -15.08 8.32 -0.67
CA LEU A 72 -16.08 7.70 -1.54
C LEU A 72 -17.03 8.75 -2.14
N ILE A 73 -17.41 9.78 -1.38
CA ILE A 73 -18.16 10.92 -1.89
C ILE A 73 -17.37 11.65 -2.97
N GLU A 74 -16.08 11.90 -2.74
CA GLU A 74 -15.20 12.52 -3.73
C GLU A 74 -15.09 11.66 -5.00
N LEU A 75 -14.90 10.34 -4.86
CA LEU A 75 -14.83 9.40 -5.98
C LEU A 75 -16.10 9.45 -6.85
N VAL A 76 -17.27 9.41 -6.23
CA VAL A 76 -18.56 9.50 -6.93
C VAL A 76 -18.74 10.86 -7.58
N TRP A 77 -18.39 11.94 -6.89
CA TRP A 77 -18.47 13.30 -7.40
C TRP A 77 -17.55 13.51 -8.60
N ALA A 78 -16.26 13.12 -8.51
CA ALA A 78 -15.31 13.26 -9.60
C ALA A 78 -15.73 12.40 -10.81
N GLY A 79 -16.19 11.17 -10.57
CA GLY A 79 -16.74 10.31 -11.62
C GLY A 79 -17.93 10.92 -12.32
N GLY A 80 -18.85 11.54 -11.56
CA GLY A 80 -20.01 12.27 -12.09
C GLY A 80 -19.62 13.49 -12.94
N ILE A 81 -18.54 14.21 -12.59
CA ILE A 81 -17.99 15.29 -13.41
C ILE A 81 -17.40 14.73 -14.71
N VAL A 82 -16.55 13.69 -14.62
CA VAL A 82 -15.90 13.09 -15.79
C VAL A 82 -16.90 12.46 -16.76
N ALA A 83 -18.02 11.95 -16.25
CA ALA A 83 -19.10 11.38 -17.06
C ALA A 83 -19.78 12.40 -17.99
N ARG A 84 -19.76 13.70 -17.65
CA ARG A 84 -20.44 14.74 -18.43
C ARG A 84 -19.78 14.90 -19.80
N PRO A 85 -20.55 14.94 -20.90
CA PRO A 85 -20.01 15.19 -22.24
C PRO A 85 -19.26 16.53 -22.36
N SER A 86 -19.65 17.52 -21.57
CA SER A 86 -19.05 18.87 -21.55
C SER A 86 -17.70 18.93 -20.83
N THR A 87 -17.31 17.89 -20.08
CA THR A 87 -16.00 17.88 -19.41
C THR A 87 -14.89 17.63 -20.45
N ASP A 88 -13.97 18.57 -20.57
CA ASP A 88 -12.83 18.46 -21.47
C ASP A 88 -11.83 17.38 -21.00
N LEU A 89 -10.97 16.94 -21.90
CA LEU A 89 -10.03 15.84 -21.66
C LEU A 89 -9.00 16.17 -20.58
N LEU A 90 -8.52 17.41 -20.51
CA LEU A 90 -7.53 17.84 -19.50
C LEU A 90 -8.12 17.74 -18.10
N THR A 91 -9.33 18.27 -17.92
CA THR A 91 -10.08 18.16 -16.66
C THR A 91 -10.34 16.70 -16.27
N ALA A 92 -10.75 15.86 -17.24
CA ALA A 92 -11.00 14.45 -16.99
C ALA A 92 -9.73 13.70 -16.53
N ILE A 93 -8.59 13.94 -17.19
CA ILE A 93 -7.29 13.35 -16.81
C ILE A 93 -6.86 13.87 -15.42
N GLY A 94 -6.92 15.18 -15.19
CA GLY A 94 -6.52 15.78 -13.91
C GLY A 94 -7.32 15.22 -12.73
N LEU A 95 -8.64 15.14 -12.85
CA LEU A 95 -9.50 14.53 -11.83
C LEU A 95 -9.17 13.05 -11.63
N THR A 96 -9.01 12.28 -12.72
CA THR A 96 -8.69 10.85 -12.62
C THR A 96 -7.38 10.61 -11.87
N LEU A 97 -6.32 11.34 -12.22
CA LEU A 97 -5.02 11.20 -11.57
C LEU A 97 -5.03 11.68 -10.12
N SER A 98 -5.70 12.80 -9.84
CA SER A 98 -5.82 13.34 -8.48
C SER A 98 -6.63 12.42 -7.57
N THR A 99 -7.77 11.89 -8.06
CA THR A 99 -8.57 10.89 -7.32
C THR A 99 -7.76 9.61 -7.12
N ALA A 100 -7.06 9.09 -8.14
CA ALA A 100 -6.21 7.92 -8.02
C ALA A 100 -5.12 8.10 -6.97
N LEU A 101 -4.50 9.28 -6.90
CA LEU A 101 -3.49 9.58 -5.88
C LEU A 101 -4.12 9.62 -4.47
N ALA A 102 -5.28 10.23 -4.29
CA ALA A 102 -5.95 10.26 -3.00
C ALA A 102 -6.42 8.86 -2.56
N THR A 103 -7.06 8.10 -3.46
CA THR A 103 -7.51 6.72 -3.16
C THR A 103 -6.33 5.77 -2.93
N GLY A 104 -5.28 5.86 -3.74
CA GLY A 104 -4.12 4.97 -3.68
C GLY A 104 -3.17 5.26 -2.51
N VAL A 105 -3.14 6.50 -2.01
CA VAL A 105 -2.34 6.86 -0.83
C VAL A 105 -3.21 6.80 0.42
N PHE A 106 -4.14 7.71 0.56
CA PHE A 106 -4.85 7.89 1.83
C PHE A 106 -6.02 6.91 1.99
N GLY A 107 -6.76 6.63 0.91
CA GLY A 107 -7.84 5.66 0.90
C GLY A 107 -7.37 4.26 1.24
N PHE A 108 -6.28 3.80 0.62
CA PHE A 108 -5.67 2.52 0.96
C PHE A 108 -5.12 2.48 2.39
N LEU A 109 -4.47 3.54 2.86
CA LEU A 109 -3.96 3.58 4.24
C LEU A 109 -5.09 3.54 5.26
N ALA A 110 -6.20 4.24 5.01
CA ALA A 110 -7.39 4.16 5.86
C ALA A 110 -8.01 2.75 5.84
N ALA A 111 -8.14 2.14 4.66
CA ALA A 111 -8.63 0.77 4.51
C ALA A 111 -7.68 -0.25 5.17
N HIS A 112 -6.37 -0.08 5.00
CA HIS A 112 -5.33 -0.90 5.60
C HIS A 112 -5.43 -0.91 7.14
N GLU A 113 -5.55 0.24 7.78
CA GLU A 113 -5.77 0.34 9.23
C GLU A 113 -7.05 -0.41 9.65
N MET A 114 -8.13 -0.25 8.87
CA MET A 114 -9.41 -0.86 9.15
C MET A 114 -9.40 -2.40 9.00
N VAL A 115 -8.72 -2.95 7.99
CA VAL A 115 -8.69 -4.41 7.79
C VAL A 115 -7.85 -5.15 8.85
N HIS A 116 -6.93 -4.45 9.52
CA HIS A 116 -6.17 -4.97 10.65
C HIS A 116 -6.94 -4.96 11.97
N SER A 117 -8.05 -4.26 12.02
CA SER A 117 -8.82 -4.15 13.26
C SER A 117 -9.40 -5.50 13.72
N ARG A 118 -9.48 -5.66 15.04
CA ARG A 118 -10.19 -6.78 15.68
C ARG A 118 -11.71 -6.62 15.61
N HIS A 119 -12.22 -5.41 15.34
CA HIS A 119 -13.64 -5.09 15.29
C HIS A 119 -14.22 -5.31 13.89
N THR A 120 -15.29 -6.12 13.83
CA THR A 120 -15.93 -6.45 12.53
C THR A 120 -16.46 -5.24 11.79
N PRO A 121 -17.10 -4.23 12.41
CA PRO A 121 -17.54 -3.03 11.68
C PRO A 121 -16.40 -2.28 10.99
N GLU A 122 -15.24 -2.17 11.63
CA GLU A 122 -14.07 -1.53 11.05
C GLU A 122 -13.56 -2.31 9.83
N ARG A 123 -13.47 -3.65 9.93
CA ARG A 123 -13.08 -4.48 8.77
C ARG A 123 -14.04 -4.34 7.59
N ILE A 124 -15.35 -4.29 7.86
CA ILE A 124 -16.35 -4.06 6.80
C ILE A 124 -16.13 -2.69 6.17
N TRP A 125 -15.85 -1.65 6.99
CA TRP A 125 -15.60 -0.31 6.50
C TRP A 125 -14.36 -0.23 5.61
N GLY A 126 -13.29 -0.94 5.99
CA GLY A 126 -12.11 -1.11 5.13
C GLY A 126 -12.43 -1.80 3.81
N LEU A 127 -13.27 -2.86 3.83
CA LEU A 127 -13.70 -3.55 2.61
C LEU A 127 -14.55 -2.65 1.70
N VAL A 128 -15.36 -1.74 2.25
CA VAL A 128 -16.12 -0.76 1.47
C VAL A 128 -15.18 0.18 0.71
N MET A 129 -14.10 0.65 1.35
CA MET A 129 -13.08 1.46 0.66
C MET A 129 -12.35 0.66 -0.43
N LEU A 130 -11.96 -0.59 -0.13
CA LEU A 130 -11.28 -1.47 -1.07
C LEU A 130 -12.14 -1.81 -2.29
N ALA A 131 -13.46 -1.91 -2.13
CA ALA A 131 -14.39 -2.07 -3.26
C ALA A 131 -14.33 -0.86 -4.21
N GLY A 132 -14.16 0.36 -3.69
CA GLY A 132 -13.99 1.58 -4.48
C GLY A 132 -12.74 1.60 -5.36
N VAL A 133 -11.76 0.75 -5.06
CA VAL A 133 -10.52 0.58 -5.85
C VAL A 133 -10.38 -0.82 -6.46
N LEU A 134 -11.44 -1.64 -6.46
CA LEU A 134 -11.47 -2.99 -7.05
C LEU A 134 -10.35 -3.92 -6.52
N ASP A 135 -10.02 -3.83 -5.22
CA ASP A 135 -8.97 -4.66 -4.59
C ASP A 135 -9.42 -5.21 -3.22
N MET A 136 -10.66 -5.69 -3.09
CA MET A 136 -11.16 -6.29 -1.84
C MET A 136 -10.35 -7.52 -1.41
N GLN A 137 -9.72 -8.22 -2.36
CA GLN A 137 -8.84 -9.36 -2.12
C GLN A 137 -7.62 -8.99 -1.26
N PHE A 138 -7.20 -7.72 -1.26
CA PHE A 138 -6.14 -7.20 -0.41
C PHE A 138 -6.35 -7.56 1.07
N ALA A 139 -7.57 -7.49 1.57
CA ALA A 139 -7.88 -7.85 2.95
C ALA A 139 -7.51 -9.30 3.31
N ILE A 140 -7.45 -10.21 2.33
CA ILE A 140 -7.05 -11.61 2.55
C ILE A 140 -5.54 -11.77 2.32
N SER A 141 -5.02 -11.35 1.15
CA SER A 141 -3.61 -11.50 0.81
C SER A 141 -2.70 -10.76 1.79
N HIS A 142 -3.09 -9.56 2.21
CA HIS A 142 -2.30 -8.74 3.12
C HIS A 142 -2.27 -9.33 4.55
N VAL A 143 -3.43 -9.58 5.14
CA VAL A 143 -3.52 -10.02 6.55
C VAL A 143 -3.12 -11.49 6.72
N ALA A 144 -3.54 -12.38 5.81
CA ALA A 144 -3.26 -13.81 5.94
C ALA A 144 -1.95 -14.23 5.25
N GLY A 145 -1.48 -13.48 4.26
CA GLY A 145 -0.27 -13.76 3.47
C GLY A 145 0.91 -12.91 3.90
N HIS A 146 0.94 -11.68 3.43
CA HIS A 146 2.05 -10.75 3.60
C HIS A 146 2.50 -10.61 5.07
N HIS A 147 1.61 -10.36 6.02
CA HIS A 147 1.96 -10.24 7.45
C HIS A 147 2.52 -11.51 8.09
N ARG A 148 2.32 -12.67 7.49
CA ARG A 148 2.92 -13.92 7.97
C ARG A 148 4.33 -14.15 7.44
N ARG A 149 4.61 -13.66 6.23
CA ARG A 149 5.83 -13.97 5.48
C ARG A 149 6.53 -12.75 4.87
N PRO A 150 6.47 -11.54 5.51
CA PRO A 150 7.17 -10.40 4.96
C PRO A 150 8.67 -10.67 4.93
N ALA A 151 9.36 -10.07 3.99
CA ALA A 151 10.79 -10.28 3.76
C ALA A 151 11.14 -11.75 3.48
N THR A 152 10.30 -12.47 2.71
CA THR A 152 10.59 -13.78 2.15
C THR A 152 10.28 -13.82 0.66
N PHE A 153 10.92 -14.72 -0.10
CA PHE A 153 10.65 -14.89 -1.53
C PHE A 153 9.26 -15.49 -1.83
N GLU A 154 8.63 -16.10 -0.82
CA GLU A 154 7.28 -16.66 -0.91
C GLU A 154 6.21 -15.57 -0.81
N ASP A 155 6.54 -14.39 -0.29
CA ASP A 155 5.63 -13.25 -0.23
C ASP A 155 5.67 -12.46 -1.55
N PRO A 156 4.56 -12.37 -2.29
CA PRO A 156 4.51 -11.59 -3.53
C PRO A 156 4.79 -10.10 -3.33
N ALA A 157 4.50 -9.56 -2.15
CA ALA A 157 4.72 -8.15 -1.83
C ALA A 157 6.16 -7.84 -1.38
N THR A 158 7.03 -8.84 -1.24
CA THR A 158 8.47 -8.64 -1.00
C THR A 158 9.20 -8.42 -2.32
N ALA A 159 9.73 -7.22 -2.53
CA ALA A 159 10.50 -6.86 -3.73
C ALA A 159 11.92 -7.41 -3.66
N ARG A 160 12.38 -7.99 -4.77
CA ARG A 160 13.72 -8.60 -4.85
C ARG A 160 14.80 -7.54 -5.10
N ARG A 161 16.00 -7.73 -4.56
CA ARG A 161 17.15 -6.89 -4.90
C ARG A 161 17.41 -6.91 -6.40
N GLY A 162 17.54 -5.73 -7.02
CA GLY A 162 17.74 -5.57 -8.46
C GLY A 162 16.45 -5.63 -9.30
N GLU A 163 15.32 -6.03 -8.74
CA GLU A 163 14.02 -6.01 -9.42
C GLU A 163 13.61 -4.57 -9.72
N SER A 164 13.06 -4.30 -10.92
CA SER A 164 12.50 -2.99 -11.22
C SER A 164 11.09 -2.85 -10.65
N LEU A 165 10.69 -1.61 -10.33
CA LEU A 165 9.34 -1.32 -9.87
C LEU A 165 8.26 -1.86 -10.83
N TYR A 166 8.50 -1.74 -12.14
CA TYR A 166 7.55 -2.18 -13.19
C TYR A 166 7.37 -3.71 -13.23
N ALA A 167 8.47 -4.47 -13.10
CA ALA A 167 8.41 -5.92 -13.02
C ALA A 167 7.73 -6.38 -11.72
N PHE A 168 8.01 -5.68 -10.63
CA PHE A 168 7.40 -5.95 -9.34
C PHE A 168 5.89 -5.74 -9.37
N TRP A 169 5.37 -4.67 -9.96
CA TRP A 169 3.91 -4.44 -10.05
C TRP A 169 3.18 -5.63 -10.65
N LEU A 170 3.66 -6.12 -11.79
CA LEU A 170 3.02 -7.26 -12.48
C LEU A 170 3.10 -8.53 -11.63
N ARG A 171 4.27 -8.82 -11.06
CA ARG A 171 4.49 -10.00 -10.23
C ARG A 171 3.70 -9.95 -8.93
N SER A 172 3.71 -8.82 -8.24
CA SER A 172 3.05 -8.66 -6.95
C SER A 172 1.53 -8.73 -7.08
N VAL A 173 0.92 -8.00 -8.02
CA VAL A 173 -0.54 -8.02 -8.23
C VAL A 173 -1.02 -9.43 -8.56
N ALA A 174 -0.38 -10.11 -9.53
CA ALA A 174 -0.75 -11.48 -9.89
C ALA A 174 -0.51 -12.46 -8.73
N GLY A 175 0.63 -12.34 -8.05
CA GLY A 175 0.99 -13.19 -6.91
C GLY A 175 0.04 -13.04 -5.74
N ARG A 176 -0.36 -11.80 -5.37
CA ARG A 176 -1.32 -11.54 -4.30
C ARG A 176 -2.71 -12.13 -4.60
N ALA A 177 -3.15 -12.04 -5.86
CA ALA A 177 -4.41 -12.65 -6.29
C ALA A 177 -4.40 -14.17 -6.14
N ALA A 178 -3.33 -14.82 -6.64
CA ALA A 178 -3.14 -16.26 -6.50
C ALA A 178 -3.04 -16.69 -5.03
N GLU A 179 -2.32 -15.94 -4.22
CA GLU A 179 -2.16 -16.18 -2.79
C GLU A 179 -3.49 -16.05 -2.03
N ALA A 180 -4.26 -14.99 -2.30
CA ALA A 180 -5.59 -14.82 -1.69
C ALA A 180 -6.50 -16.02 -2.01
N TRP A 181 -6.47 -16.51 -3.25
CA TRP A 181 -7.20 -17.71 -3.65
C TRP A 181 -6.72 -18.94 -2.88
N ALA A 182 -5.41 -19.16 -2.77
CA ALA A 182 -4.84 -20.28 -2.04
C ALA A 182 -5.24 -20.28 -0.56
N PHE A 183 -5.19 -19.12 0.12
CA PHE A 183 -5.61 -18.99 1.52
C PHE A 183 -7.11 -19.24 1.69
N GLU A 184 -7.93 -18.73 0.80
CA GLU A 184 -9.37 -18.90 0.89
C GLU A 184 -9.78 -20.36 0.64
N THR A 185 -9.20 -21.02 -0.36
CA THR A 185 -9.45 -22.44 -0.61
C THR A 185 -8.99 -23.33 0.53
N GLN A 186 -7.83 -23.04 1.13
CA GLN A 186 -7.32 -23.73 2.30
C GLN A 186 -8.25 -23.55 3.53
N ARG A 187 -8.78 -22.32 3.74
CA ARG A 187 -9.76 -22.03 4.79
C ARG A 187 -11.05 -22.85 4.61
N LEU A 188 -11.53 -22.96 3.37
CA LEU A 188 -12.72 -23.73 3.04
C LEU A 188 -12.49 -25.24 3.21
N ALA A 189 -11.35 -25.75 2.75
CA ALA A 189 -10.98 -27.17 2.88
C ALA A 189 -10.92 -27.60 4.37
N ARG A 190 -10.35 -26.75 5.26
CA ARG A 190 -10.36 -27.02 6.71
C ARG A 190 -11.76 -27.07 7.33
N ARG A 191 -12.77 -26.56 6.62
CA ARG A 191 -14.19 -26.59 7.03
C ARG A 191 -15.02 -27.64 6.28
N GLY A 192 -14.37 -28.51 5.51
CA GLY A 192 -15.01 -29.49 4.66
C GLY A 192 -15.89 -28.90 3.55
N ARG A 193 -15.57 -27.68 3.08
CA ARG A 193 -16.34 -26.97 2.05
C ARG A 193 -15.59 -26.94 0.73
N ALA A 194 -16.33 -26.96 -0.37
CA ALA A 194 -15.79 -26.82 -1.72
C ALA A 194 -15.16 -25.42 -1.91
N PRO A 195 -14.10 -25.31 -2.73
CA PRO A 195 -13.43 -24.03 -3.03
C PRO A 195 -14.35 -23.06 -3.79
N VAL A 196 -15.29 -23.57 -4.59
CA VAL A 196 -16.29 -22.78 -5.31
C VAL A 196 -17.65 -22.94 -4.63
N GLY A 197 -18.25 -21.80 -4.20
CA GLY A 197 -19.53 -21.81 -3.52
C GLY A 197 -19.76 -20.59 -2.63
N PRO A 198 -20.94 -20.44 -2.03
CA PRO A 198 -21.35 -19.25 -1.29
C PRO A 198 -20.52 -18.98 -0.01
N GLY A 199 -19.69 -19.95 0.42
CA GLY A 199 -18.76 -19.76 1.54
C GLY A 199 -17.44 -19.12 1.15
N ASN A 200 -17.15 -18.91 -0.14
CA ASN A 200 -15.91 -18.32 -0.63
C ASN A 200 -16.02 -16.79 -0.64
N ARG A 201 -15.21 -16.14 0.20
CA ARG A 201 -15.21 -14.68 0.33
C ARG A 201 -14.71 -13.97 -0.94
N LEU A 202 -13.74 -14.56 -1.67
CA LEU A 202 -13.24 -13.97 -2.91
C LEU A 202 -14.30 -13.95 -4.00
N LEU A 203 -15.14 -14.98 -4.09
CA LEU A 203 -16.26 -14.97 -5.03
C LEU A 203 -17.30 -13.91 -4.65
N ALA A 204 -17.54 -13.70 -3.34
CA ALA A 204 -18.41 -12.62 -2.88
C ALA A 204 -17.80 -11.23 -3.18
N PHE A 205 -16.50 -11.05 -2.97
CA PHE A 205 -15.78 -9.81 -3.30
C PHE A 205 -15.83 -9.53 -4.81
N ALA A 206 -15.51 -10.53 -5.64
CA ALA A 206 -15.61 -10.40 -7.08
C ALA A 206 -17.04 -10.06 -7.55
N ALA A 207 -18.06 -10.66 -6.95
CA ALA A 207 -19.45 -10.35 -7.27
C ALA A 207 -19.80 -8.89 -6.93
N ILE A 208 -19.33 -8.36 -5.80
CA ILE A 208 -19.50 -6.95 -5.40
C ILE A 208 -18.79 -6.03 -6.40
N GLU A 209 -17.53 -6.30 -6.71
CA GLU A 209 -16.73 -5.49 -7.64
C GLU A 209 -17.29 -5.51 -9.06
N ILE A 210 -17.74 -6.67 -9.54
CA ILE A 210 -18.43 -6.78 -10.84
C ILE A 210 -19.74 -5.99 -10.83
N ALA A 211 -20.53 -6.08 -9.75
CA ALA A 211 -21.76 -5.31 -9.63
C ALA A 211 -21.51 -3.79 -9.61
N LEU A 212 -20.42 -3.33 -8.96
CA LEU A 212 -20.01 -1.92 -8.98
C LEU A 212 -19.61 -1.48 -10.40
N VAL A 213 -18.75 -2.26 -11.07
CA VAL A 213 -18.34 -1.97 -12.46
C VAL A 213 -19.58 -1.92 -13.36
N PHE A 214 -20.48 -2.88 -13.22
CA PHE A 214 -21.74 -2.92 -13.96
C PHE A 214 -22.61 -1.68 -13.66
N ALA A 215 -22.76 -1.29 -12.42
CA ALA A 215 -23.51 -0.09 -12.05
C ALA A 215 -22.88 1.19 -12.66
N VAL A 216 -21.56 1.30 -12.68
CA VAL A 216 -20.86 2.43 -13.29
C VAL A 216 -21.02 2.46 -14.81
N CYS A 217 -21.20 1.30 -15.48
CA CYS A 217 -21.47 1.25 -16.92
C CYS A 217 -22.74 2.04 -17.32
N PHE A 218 -23.75 2.11 -16.44
CA PHE A 218 -24.96 2.90 -16.70
C PHE A 218 -24.72 4.41 -16.69
N ALA A 219 -23.64 4.88 -16.04
CA ALA A 219 -23.20 6.28 -16.09
C ALA A 219 -22.39 6.62 -17.36
N GLY A 220 -22.16 5.63 -18.23
CA GLY A 220 -21.50 5.78 -19.51
C GLY A 220 -20.02 5.43 -19.51
N TRP A 221 -19.44 5.30 -20.72
CA TRP A 221 -18.06 4.83 -20.91
C TRP A 221 -17.00 5.73 -20.27
N ARG A 222 -17.26 7.05 -20.15
CA ARG A 222 -16.33 8.01 -19.51
C ARG A 222 -16.26 7.76 -18.01
N ALA A 223 -17.39 7.52 -17.35
CA ALA A 223 -17.45 7.15 -15.93
C ALA A 223 -16.74 5.82 -15.68
N LEU A 224 -16.97 4.84 -16.55
CA LEU A 224 -16.31 3.54 -16.47
C LEU A 224 -14.79 3.68 -16.64
N GLY A 225 -14.34 4.43 -17.65
CA GLY A 225 -12.93 4.73 -17.88
C GLY A 225 -12.26 5.38 -16.67
N PHE A 226 -12.91 6.40 -16.08
CA PHE A 226 -12.46 7.03 -14.86
C PHE A 226 -12.35 6.03 -13.69
N PHE A 227 -13.41 5.26 -13.44
CA PHE A 227 -13.46 4.33 -12.31
C PHE A 227 -12.39 3.24 -12.39
N VAL A 228 -12.23 2.64 -13.57
CA VAL A 228 -11.20 1.59 -13.78
C VAL A 228 -9.80 2.19 -13.75
N ALA A 229 -9.58 3.35 -14.37
CA ALA A 229 -8.25 3.97 -14.41
C ALA A 229 -7.80 4.41 -13.01
N GLN A 230 -8.69 5.06 -12.20
CA GLN A 230 -8.32 5.45 -10.85
C GLN A 230 -8.04 4.22 -9.98
N ALA A 231 -8.83 3.14 -10.10
CA ALA A 231 -8.61 1.90 -9.34
C ALA A 231 -7.25 1.24 -9.70
N ALA A 232 -6.96 1.10 -10.99
CA ALA A 232 -5.69 0.54 -11.45
C ALA A 232 -4.49 1.35 -10.97
N LEU A 233 -4.56 2.69 -11.05
CA LEU A 233 -3.51 3.59 -10.57
C LEU A 233 -3.37 3.55 -9.04
N ALA A 234 -4.48 3.43 -8.30
CA ALA A 234 -4.46 3.27 -6.84
C ALA A 234 -3.75 1.97 -6.42
N ILE A 235 -4.02 0.85 -7.12
CA ILE A 235 -3.32 -0.43 -6.90
C ILE A 235 -1.82 -0.30 -7.20
N VAL A 236 -1.45 0.35 -8.30
CA VAL A 236 -0.04 0.61 -8.67
C VAL A 236 0.67 1.44 -7.60
N LEU A 237 0.00 2.43 -7.01
CA LEU A 237 0.56 3.23 -5.90
C LEU A 237 0.75 2.38 -4.63
N LEU A 238 -0.21 1.54 -4.26
CA LEU A 238 -0.06 0.58 -3.17
C LEU A 238 1.14 -0.34 -3.38
N GLU A 239 1.25 -0.93 -4.58
CA GLU A 239 2.38 -1.79 -4.89
C GLU A 239 3.72 -1.04 -4.89
N SER A 240 3.72 0.23 -5.28
CA SER A 240 4.92 1.07 -5.18
C SER A 240 5.34 1.28 -3.72
N PHE A 241 4.37 1.40 -2.81
CA PHE A 241 4.64 1.44 -1.38
C PHE A 241 5.24 0.11 -0.89
N ASN A 242 4.63 -1.04 -1.24
CA ASN A 242 5.14 -2.38 -0.90
C ASN A 242 6.55 -2.60 -1.45
N TYR A 243 6.80 -2.20 -2.70
CA TYR A 243 8.13 -2.27 -3.32
C TYR A 243 9.18 -1.56 -2.49
N VAL A 244 8.91 -0.30 -2.13
CA VAL A 244 9.84 0.52 -1.35
C VAL A 244 10.04 -0.06 0.05
N ALA A 245 8.95 -0.48 0.71
CA ALA A 245 9.00 -0.98 2.08
C ALA A 245 9.77 -2.30 2.23
N HIS A 246 9.80 -3.13 1.18
CA HIS A 246 10.37 -4.48 1.26
C HIS A 246 11.49 -4.76 0.25
N TYR A 247 12.04 -3.73 -0.41
CA TYR A 247 13.07 -3.91 -1.43
C TYR A 247 14.34 -4.55 -0.87
N GLY A 248 14.65 -5.75 -1.34
CA GLY A 248 15.90 -6.45 -1.12
C GLY A 248 16.17 -6.96 0.29
N LEU A 249 15.27 -6.74 1.24
CA LEU A 249 15.41 -7.21 2.62
C LEU A 249 14.82 -8.61 2.75
N VAL A 250 15.60 -9.56 3.29
CA VAL A 250 15.21 -10.97 3.38
C VAL A 250 15.48 -11.51 4.78
N ARG A 251 14.51 -12.27 5.32
CA ARG A 251 14.65 -13.01 6.59
C ARG A 251 15.43 -14.30 6.36
N ARG A 252 16.31 -14.61 7.30
CA ARG A 252 17.08 -15.84 7.27
C ARG A 252 16.25 -17.05 7.69
N ARG A 253 16.58 -18.21 7.11
CA ARG A 253 16.24 -19.50 7.69
C ARG A 253 17.30 -19.90 8.71
N ARG A 254 16.86 -20.28 9.90
CA ARG A 254 17.69 -20.84 10.95
C ARG A 254 18.07 -22.27 10.61
N LEU A 255 19.04 -22.83 11.33
CA LEU A 255 19.45 -24.24 11.17
C LEU A 255 18.31 -25.24 11.42
N ASP A 256 17.29 -24.86 12.20
CA ASP A 256 16.07 -25.63 12.43
C ASP A 256 15.02 -25.51 11.30
N GLY A 257 15.35 -24.82 10.21
CA GLY A 257 14.48 -24.57 9.06
C GLY A 257 13.42 -23.49 9.28
N ARG A 258 13.30 -22.91 10.47
CA ARG A 258 12.36 -21.83 10.77
C ARG A 258 12.91 -20.49 10.32
N LEU A 259 12.00 -19.59 9.92
CA LEU A 259 12.39 -18.20 9.68
C LEU A 259 12.79 -17.54 11.01
N GLU A 260 13.80 -16.68 10.96
CA GLU A 260 14.11 -15.83 12.09
C GLU A 260 12.91 -14.93 12.46
N PRO A 261 12.78 -14.51 13.73
CA PRO A 261 11.72 -13.58 14.13
C PRO A 261 11.78 -12.30 13.31
N LEU A 262 10.61 -11.77 12.98
CA LEU A 262 10.52 -10.48 12.32
C LEU A 262 11.14 -9.40 13.20
N GLY A 263 12.05 -8.63 12.63
CA GLY A 263 12.80 -7.60 13.32
C GLY A 263 12.85 -6.28 12.57
N PRO A 264 13.47 -5.25 13.15
CA PRO A 264 13.50 -3.89 12.61
C PRO A 264 14.22 -3.75 11.26
N LYS A 265 15.03 -4.75 10.87
CA LYS A 265 15.79 -4.77 9.60
C LYS A 265 15.07 -5.47 8.44
N HIS A 266 13.85 -5.97 8.64
CA HIS A 266 13.11 -6.73 7.63
C HIS A 266 12.11 -5.87 6.84
N SER A 267 12.07 -4.57 7.11
CA SER A 267 11.38 -3.58 6.28
C SER A 267 12.07 -2.24 6.36
N TRP A 268 11.99 -1.47 5.27
CA TRP A 268 12.47 -0.10 5.23
C TRP A 268 11.53 0.82 6.01
N ASN A 269 12.11 1.63 6.88
CA ASN A 269 11.38 2.56 7.72
C ASN A 269 11.68 4.01 7.32
N SER A 270 10.78 4.91 7.67
CA SER A 270 10.99 6.35 7.56
C SER A 270 10.73 7.01 8.90
N VAL A 271 11.69 7.82 9.34
CA VAL A 271 11.56 8.66 10.53
C VAL A 271 11.11 10.08 10.17
N ARG A 272 10.72 10.33 8.93
CA ARG A 272 10.34 11.65 8.44
C ARG A 272 8.98 12.07 8.99
N ARG A 273 8.99 13.22 9.71
CA ARG A 273 7.87 13.67 10.54
C ARG A 273 6.60 13.93 9.75
N VAL A 274 6.70 14.67 8.65
CA VAL A 274 5.52 15.05 7.85
C VAL A 274 4.99 13.85 7.07
N ASN A 275 5.88 13.03 6.50
CA ASN A 275 5.47 11.77 5.87
C ASN A 275 4.72 10.87 6.86
N ASN A 276 5.28 10.64 8.06
CA ASN A 276 4.62 9.79 9.06
C ASN A 276 3.26 10.33 9.47
N ALA A 277 3.17 11.62 9.77
CA ALA A 277 1.90 12.26 10.13
C ALA A 277 0.84 12.14 9.03
N SER A 278 1.22 12.37 7.76
CA SER A 278 0.30 12.32 6.63
C SER A 278 -0.06 10.90 6.19
N LEU A 279 0.81 9.92 6.44
CA LEU A 279 0.65 8.52 6.03
C LEU A 279 0.27 7.61 7.22
N PHE A 280 -0.45 8.12 8.22
CA PHE A 280 -0.88 7.34 9.39
C PHE A 280 0.27 6.51 10.00
N ASN A 281 1.43 7.11 10.19
CA ASN A 281 2.66 6.48 10.73
C ASN A 281 3.13 5.24 9.96
N MET A 282 2.68 5.03 8.73
CA MET A 282 3.06 3.84 7.95
C MET A 282 4.57 3.78 7.63
N GLY A 283 5.29 4.90 7.79
CA GLY A 283 6.76 4.90 7.77
C GLY A 283 7.41 4.11 8.92
N ARG A 284 6.66 3.78 9.97
CA ARG A 284 7.08 2.90 11.09
C ARG A 284 6.75 1.43 10.77
N HIS A 285 7.10 1.02 9.55
CA HIS A 285 6.61 -0.19 8.91
C HIS A 285 7.07 -1.49 9.59
N ALA A 286 8.29 -1.51 10.13
CA ALA A 286 8.79 -2.66 10.88
C ALA A 286 8.01 -2.93 12.17
N ASP A 287 7.57 -1.88 12.88
CA ASP A 287 6.74 -2.03 14.08
C ASP A 287 5.32 -2.47 13.71
N HIS A 288 4.77 -1.93 12.61
CA HIS A 288 3.51 -2.39 12.05
C HIS A 288 3.53 -3.88 11.72
N HIS A 289 4.59 -4.38 11.08
CA HIS A 289 4.72 -5.82 10.82
C HIS A 289 4.87 -6.66 12.08
N ARG A 290 5.56 -6.14 13.09
CA ARG A 290 5.74 -6.83 14.37
C ARG A 290 4.43 -6.92 15.16
N PHE A 291 3.59 -5.90 15.06
CA PHE A 291 2.34 -5.76 15.83
C PHE A 291 1.21 -5.26 14.92
N SER A 292 0.81 -6.07 13.95
CA SER A 292 -0.12 -5.66 12.88
C SER A 292 -1.50 -5.17 13.34
N ALA A 293 -1.92 -5.52 14.56
CA ALA A 293 -3.17 -5.03 15.15
C ALA A 293 -2.97 -3.80 16.06
N ARG A 294 -1.74 -3.26 16.14
CA ARG A 294 -1.46 -2.01 16.87
C ARG A 294 -1.99 -0.83 16.05
N PRO A 295 -2.78 0.06 16.64
CA PRO A 295 -3.27 1.25 15.94
C PRO A 295 -2.12 2.13 15.42
N TYR A 296 -2.32 2.78 14.29
CA TYR A 296 -1.28 3.57 13.62
C TYR A 296 -0.63 4.65 14.51
N ASN A 297 -1.40 5.26 15.42
CA ASN A 297 -0.89 6.28 16.34
C ASN A 297 0.04 5.70 17.42
N GLU A 298 -0.05 4.41 17.70
CA GLU A 298 0.77 3.72 18.70
C GLU A 298 2.01 3.05 18.10
N LEU A 299 2.17 3.08 16.78
CA LEU A 299 3.37 2.55 16.12
C LEU A 299 4.61 3.33 16.55
N GLU A 300 5.73 2.63 16.72
CA GLU A 300 6.99 3.16 17.24
C GLU A 300 8.10 3.15 16.19
N VAL A 301 9.04 4.08 16.33
CA VAL A 301 10.31 4.03 15.59
C VAL A 301 11.22 3.03 16.29
N LEU A 302 11.45 1.89 15.65
CA LEU A 302 12.33 0.86 16.21
C LEU A 302 13.80 1.21 16.03
N ALA A 303 14.58 1.10 17.10
CA ALA A 303 16.03 1.29 17.06
C ALA A 303 16.69 0.22 16.17
N GLY A 304 17.74 0.60 15.43
CA GLY A 304 18.48 -0.30 14.55
C GLY A 304 17.72 -0.75 13.30
N GLY A 305 16.56 -0.16 13.00
CA GLY A 305 15.78 -0.47 11.80
C GLY A 305 16.43 0.05 10.52
N ALA A 306 16.19 -0.66 9.41
CA ALA A 306 16.59 -0.20 8.09
C ALA A 306 15.88 1.10 7.74
N GLN A 307 16.63 2.14 7.32
CA GLN A 307 16.10 3.48 7.10
C GLN A 307 16.14 3.87 5.62
N LEU A 308 15.03 4.41 5.12
CA LEU A 308 14.94 5.03 3.80
C LEU A 308 15.79 6.31 3.74
N PRO A 309 16.37 6.64 2.57
CA PRO A 309 17.18 7.85 2.40
C PRO A 309 16.37 9.14 2.55
N CYS A 310 15.09 9.11 2.24
CA CYS A 310 14.14 10.21 2.41
C CYS A 310 12.73 9.67 2.67
N GLY A 311 11.72 10.55 2.74
CA GLY A 311 10.32 10.14 2.92
C GLY A 311 9.75 9.38 1.71
N TYR A 312 8.62 8.67 1.92
CA TYR A 312 8.01 7.78 0.92
C TYR A 312 7.74 8.46 -0.44
N ALA A 313 7.29 9.71 -0.45
CA ALA A 313 7.07 10.43 -1.71
C ALA A 313 8.34 10.50 -2.57
N GLY A 314 9.48 10.86 -1.96
CA GLY A 314 10.75 10.96 -2.66
C GLY A 314 11.29 9.61 -3.13
N VAL A 315 11.20 8.58 -2.30
CA VAL A 315 11.71 7.24 -2.68
C VAL A 315 10.83 6.55 -3.72
N ILE A 316 9.51 6.76 -3.73
CA ILE A 316 8.62 6.26 -4.79
C ILE A 316 8.96 6.92 -6.12
N LEU A 317 9.15 8.26 -6.14
CA LEU A 317 9.58 8.96 -7.36
C LEU A 317 10.94 8.47 -7.86
N MET A 318 11.88 8.18 -6.94
CA MET A 318 13.18 7.60 -7.28
C MET A 318 13.04 6.19 -7.87
N ALA A 319 12.11 5.36 -7.35
CA ALA A 319 11.86 4.00 -7.82
C ALA A 319 11.31 3.93 -9.25
N LEU A 320 10.66 5.01 -9.73
CA LEU A 320 10.26 5.14 -11.14
C LEU A 320 11.44 5.18 -12.11
N ILE A 321 12.66 5.42 -11.60
CA ILE A 321 13.89 5.45 -12.39
C ILE A 321 14.81 4.29 -11.91
N PRO A 322 14.67 3.06 -12.45
CA PRO A 322 15.35 1.87 -11.91
C PRO A 322 16.87 1.98 -11.79
N PRO A 323 17.62 2.64 -12.73
CA PRO A 323 19.06 2.82 -12.52
C PRO A 323 19.40 3.71 -11.32
N LEU A 324 18.63 4.78 -11.09
CA LEU A 324 18.80 5.66 -9.94
C LEU A 324 18.44 4.93 -8.65
N TRP A 325 17.33 4.21 -8.64
CA TRP A 325 16.88 3.40 -7.51
C TRP A 325 17.97 2.41 -7.06
N ARG A 326 18.46 1.59 -8.00
CA ARG A 326 19.50 0.60 -7.71
C ARG A 326 20.80 1.24 -7.21
N ARG A 327 21.22 2.33 -7.84
CA ARG A 327 22.44 3.06 -7.40
C ARG A 327 22.33 3.55 -5.95
N VAL A 328 21.14 3.91 -5.50
CA VAL A 328 20.92 4.44 -4.15
C VAL A 328 20.61 3.31 -3.17
N MET A 329 19.76 2.36 -3.54
CA MET A 329 19.23 1.39 -2.57
C MET A 329 20.04 0.09 -2.49
N ASP A 330 20.65 -0.41 -3.58
CA ASP A 330 21.41 -1.66 -3.52
C ASP A 330 22.56 -1.60 -2.50
N PRO A 331 23.38 -0.53 -2.41
CA PRO A 331 24.41 -0.45 -1.37
C PRO A 331 23.83 -0.42 0.06
N ARG A 332 22.62 0.15 0.22
CA ARG A 332 21.93 0.17 1.52
C ARG A 332 21.39 -1.21 1.91
N VAL A 333 20.84 -1.93 0.93
CA VAL A 333 20.44 -3.35 1.11
C VAL A 333 21.65 -4.16 1.54
N ASP A 334 22.78 -4.05 0.83
CA ASP A 334 24.00 -4.78 1.13
C ASP A 334 24.49 -4.47 2.56
N ALA A 335 24.48 -3.21 2.98
CA ALA A 335 24.89 -2.82 4.32
C ALA A 335 23.98 -3.41 5.41
N VAL A 336 22.65 -3.34 5.22
CA VAL A 336 21.69 -3.92 6.18
C VAL A 336 21.80 -5.43 6.23
N MET A 337 21.94 -6.09 5.08
CA MET A 337 22.01 -7.55 4.98
C MET A 337 23.34 -8.09 5.49
N ALA A 338 24.46 -7.38 5.33
CA ALA A 338 25.76 -7.75 5.90
C ALA A 338 25.71 -7.75 7.43
N ASP A 339 25.04 -6.77 8.04
CA ASP A 339 24.87 -6.67 9.49
C ASP A 339 23.90 -7.75 10.05
N VAL A 340 22.96 -8.23 9.23
CA VAL A 340 22.13 -9.41 9.52
C VAL A 340 22.94 -10.70 9.28
N GLY A 341 24.12 -10.67 8.57
CA GLY A 341 24.92 -11.76 8.01
C GLY A 341 24.11 -12.43 6.88
N MET A 342 24.66 -12.48 5.68
CA MET A 342 23.92 -12.97 4.51
C MET A 342 23.41 -14.42 4.70
N PRO A 343 22.13 -14.72 4.42
CA PRO A 343 21.77 -16.10 4.09
C PRO A 343 22.55 -16.46 2.83
N ASP A 344 23.00 -17.71 2.71
CA ASP A 344 23.46 -18.23 1.42
C ASP A 344 22.34 -17.98 0.40
N ALA A 345 22.47 -16.92 -0.41
CA ALA A 345 21.44 -16.44 -1.32
C ALA A 345 21.02 -17.48 -2.39
N ALA A 346 21.76 -18.59 -2.41
CA ALA A 346 21.54 -19.72 -3.30
C ALA A 346 20.54 -20.76 -2.77
N VAL A 347 20.19 -20.76 -1.48
CA VAL A 347 19.37 -21.84 -0.89
C VAL A 347 17.89 -21.51 -0.89
N ASP A 348 17.52 -20.22 -0.94
CA ASP A 348 16.13 -19.77 -0.77
C ASP A 348 15.47 -19.18 -2.02
N ASP A 349 16.17 -19.11 -3.17
CA ASP A 349 15.55 -18.73 -4.45
C ASP A 349 15.09 -20.00 -5.19
N PRO A 350 13.77 -20.27 -5.32
CA PRO A 350 13.28 -21.42 -6.10
C PRO A 350 13.77 -21.43 -7.55
N GLN A 351 14.09 -20.24 -8.11
CA GLN A 351 14.64 -20.12 -9.46
C GLN A 351 16.13 -20.43 -9.53
N ALA A 352 16.87 -20.29 -8.44
CA ALA A 352 18.28 -20.69 -8.37
C ALA A 352 18.42 -22.22 -8.31
N ILE A 353 17.47 -22.92 -7.71
CA ILE A 353 17.42 -24.40 -7.70
C ILE A 353 17.22 -24.91 -9.14
N HIS A 354 16.25 -24.36 -9.89
CA HIS A 354 16.04 -24.76 -11.29
C HIS A 354 17.21 -24.41 -12.22
N ARG A 355 17.99 -23.37 -11.93
CA ARG A 355 19.20 -23.02 -12.71
C ARG A 355 20.38 -23.96 -12.41
N ARG A 356 20.48 -24.50 -11.20
CA ARG A 356 21.51 -25.51 -10.87
C ARG A 356 21.19 -26.86 -11.51
N ASP A 357 19.92 -27.27 -11.53
CA ASP A 357 19.50 -28.51 -12.17
C ASP A 357 19.64 -28.46 -13.69
N ALA A 358 19.41 -27.27 -14.31
CA ALA A 358 19.63 -27.05 -15.74
C ALA A 358 21.10 -26.92 -16.17
N ALA A 359 22.00 -26.63 -15.23
CA ALA A 359 23.44 -26.55 -15.49
C ALA A 359 24.18 -27.88 -15.21
N ALA A 360 23.49 -28.83 -14.57
CA ALA A 360 24.00 -30.16 -14.24
C ALA A 360 23.48 -31.26 -15.18
N ALA A 361 22.61 -30.93 -16.14
CA ALA A 361 22.08 -31.77 -17.22
C ALA A 361 22.68 -31.35 -18.56
#